data_50454f8051fb21b2ada4d4e828f1d8ef
#
_entry.id   50454f8051fb21b2ada4d4e828f1d8ef
#
_cell.length_a   1.000
_cell.length_b   1.000
_cell.length_c   1.000
_cell.angle_alpha   90.00
_cell.angle_beta   90.00
_cell.angle_gamma   90.00
#
_symmetry.space_group_name_H-M   'P 1'
#
loop_
_entity.id
_entity.type
_entity.pdbx_description
1 polymer ?
#
loop_
_entity_poly.entity_id
_entity_poly.type
_entity_poly.pdbx_seq_one_letter_code
_entity_poly.pdbx_strand_id
1 'polypeptide(L)'
;MPFASMSDDIRFWQSIFDTYLPGSTFLFRSLGGKPNLYDMASKISSGDIQNTIVAFDRDFDNICGTLIHSENILYTYGYSWENDVWSVKNTKEAVYKISGACKVGKREVGEDFVDRMEILSACIYRAVRLDAILFEYGSSFFDRDRFRQYLEISENSPPKIRKERIRSTLNRLRNPSRSRTVANTNLDLKVAVDCYGHLWESMCYHTLAYYIRVRAGRKSKFTAQSAAVVLLQVFSADLLANKESTIAEHYRNEIGKVIC
;
A
#
# COMPACT_ATOMS: atom_id res chain seq x y z
N MET A 1 -30.88 -4.40 -9.19
CA MET A 1 -29.52 -4.73 -9.65
C MET A 1 -28.70 -5.07 -8.42
N PRO A 2 -27.96 -6.18 -8.35
CA PRO A 2 -27.08 -6.41 -7.24
C PRO A 2 -26.01 -5.31 -7.25
N PHE A 3 -25.81 -4.67 -6.11
CA PHE A 3 -24.71 -3.73 -5.91
C PHE A 3 -23.41 -4.50 -6.18
N ALA A 4 -22.77 -4.26 -7.32
CA ALA A 4 -21.40 -4.69 -7.53
C ALA A 4 -20.60 -4.14 -6.35
N SER A 5 -19.88 -5.00 -5.62
CA SER A 5 -19.04 -4.57 -4.51
C SER A 5 -18.04 -3.56 -5.06
N MET A 6 -18.09 -2.34 -4.55
CA MET A 6 -17.16 -1.28 -4.94
C MET A 6 -15.75 -1.77 -4.65
N SER A 7 -14.81 -1.66 -5.60
CA SER A 7 -13.43 -2.06 -5.40
C SER A 7 -12.78 -1.21 -4.30
N ASP A 8 -11.80 -1.76 -3.61
CA ASP A 8 -11.13 -1.05 -2.52
C ASP A 8 -10.36 0.17 -3.04
N ASP A 9 -9.84 0.13 -4.28
CA ASP A 9 -9.25 1.29 -4.98
C ASP A 9 -10.23 2.44 -5.12
N ILE A 10 -11.49 2.13 -5.54
CA ILE A 10 -12.53 3.15 -5.67
C ILE A 10 -12.85 3.77 -4.30
N ARG A 11 -12.97 2.95 -3.25
CA ARG A 11 -13.23 3.45 -1.88
C ARG A 11 -12.11 4.35 -1.39
N PHE A 12 -10.87 3.96 -1.69
CA PHE A 12 -9.70 4.75 -1.33
C PHE A 12 -9.74 6.13 -2.00
N TRP A 13 -9.83 6.17 -3.33
CA TRP A 13 -9.87 7.44 -4.06
C TRP A 13 -11.10 8.28 -3.71
N GLN A 14 -12.26 7.66 -3.54
CA GLN A 14 -13.44 8.37 -3.04
C GLN A 14 -13.16 9.05 -1.70
N SER A 15 -12.51 8.35 -0.75
CA SER A 15 -12.19 8.94 0.55
C SER A 15 -11.21 10.12 0.45
N ILE A 16 -10.27 10.11 -0.51
CA ILE A 16 -9.38 11.22 -0.81
C ILE A 16 -10.17 12.42 -1.35
N PHE A 17 -11.03 12.19 -2.35
CA PHE A 17 -11.85 13.26 -2.92
C PHE A 17 -12.82 13.84 -1.90
N ASP A 18 -13.50 13.02 -1.11
CA ASP A 18 -14.40 13.48 -0.02
C ASP A 18 -13.65 14.31 1.03
N THR A 19 -12.38 13.99 1.28
CA THR A 19 -11.53 14.71 2.25
C THR A 19 -11.13 16.10 1.76
N TYR A 20 -10.74 16.24 0.49
CA TYR A 20 -10.16 17.48 -0.04
C TYR A 20 -11.12 18.30 -0.90
N LEU A 21 -12.19 17.68 -1.43
CA LEU A 21 -13.23 18.33 -2.24
C LEU A 21 -14.64 18.03 -1.70
N PRO A 22 -14.91 18.37 -0.42
CA PRO A 22 -16.20 18.09 0.18
C PRO A 22 -17.33 18.79 -0.59
N GLY A 23 -18.37 18.04 -0.94
CA GLY A 23 -19.53 18.56 -1.68
C GLY A 23 -19.42 18.45 -3.21
N SER A 24 -18.29 18.03 -3.74
CA SER A 24 -18.16 17.68 -5.16
C SER A 24 -18.66 16.26 -5.42
N THR A 25 -19.19 16.02 -6.61
CA THR A 25 -19.69 14.68 -6.99
C THR A 25 -18.84 14.11 -8.13
N PHE A 26 -18.27 12.94 -7.91
CA PHE A 26 -17.46 12.23 -8.88
C PHE A 26 -18.06 10.86 -9.20
N LEU A 27 -17.97 10.46 -10.46
CA LEU A 27 -18.32 9.11 -10.90
C LEU A 27 -17.03 8.27 -11.02
N PHE A 28 -16.87 7.31 -10.13
CA PHE A 28 -15.72 6.42 -10.13
C PHE A 28 -15.95 5.18 -10.98
N ARG A 29 -14.93 4.79 -11.74
CA ARG A 29 -14.95 3.58 -12.57
C ARG A 29 -13.59 2.88 -12.56
N SER A 30 -13.56 1.58 -12.28
CA SER A 30 -12.38 0.74 -12.47
C SER A 30 -12.23 0.37 -13.95
N LEU A 31 -11.03 0.50 -14.50
CA LEU A 31 -10.71 0.15 -15.89
C LEU A 31 -9.98 -1.20 -16.03
N GLY A 32 -9.81 -1.95 -14.94
CA GLY A 32 -9.31 -3.32 -14.97
C GLY A 32 -7.82 -3.47 -15.23
N GLY A 33 -7.01 -2.51 -14.85
CA GLY A 33 -5.56 -2.64 -14.81
C GLY A 33 -4.78 -1.50 -15.49
N LYS A 34 -3.51 -1.40 -15.13
CA LYS A 34 -2.61 -0.29 -15.48
C LYS A 34 -2.48 -0.02 -16.99
N PRO A 35 -2.45 -1.05 -17.90
CA PRO A 35 -2.39 -0.76 -19.34
C PRO A 35 -3.58 0.06 -19.86
N ASN A 36 -4.80 -0.24 -19.38
CA ASN A 36 -5.99 0.51 -19.77
C ASN A 36 -5.99 1.94 -19.21
N LEU A 37 -5.43 2.11 -18.00
CA LEU A 37 -5.24 3.43 -17.39
C LEU A 37 -4.23 4.26 -18.20
N TYR A 38 -3.15 3.67 -18.69
CA TYR A 38 -2.16 4.37 -19.53
C TYR A 38 -2.76 4.86 -20.86
N ASP A 39 -3.60 4.05 -21.52
CA ASP A 39 -4.31 4.49 -22.74
C ASP A 39 -5.23 5.70 -22.45
N MET A 40 -5.96 5.63 -21.34
CA MET A 40 -6.79 6.74 -20.89
C MET A 40 -5.96 7.99 -20.55
N ALA A 41 -4.89 7.84 -19.80
CA ALA A 41 -4.00 8.94 -19.43
C ALA A 41 -3.36 9.61 -20.65
N SER A 42 -2.99 8.82 -21.67
CA SER A 42 -2.48 9.35 -22.93
C SER A 42 -3.50 10.24 -23.63
N LYS A 43 -4.76 9.81 -23.71
CA LYS A 43 -5.85 10.57 -24.32
C LYS A 43 -6.22 11.83 -23.53
N ILE A 44 -6.09 11.80 -22.20
CA ILE A 44 -6.27 12.98 -21.35
C ILE A 44 -5.11 13.97 -21.59
N SER A 45 -3.87 13.48 -21.61
CA SER A 45 -2.70 14.32 -21.84
C SER A 45 -2.66 14.97 -23.24
N SER A 46 -3.23 14.30 -24.26
CA SER A 46 -3.40 14.87 -25.61
C SER A 46 -4.59 15.84 -25.74
N GLY A 47 -5.46 15.92 -24.73
CA GLY A 47 -6.68 16.72 -24.78
C GLY A 47 -7.87 16.07 -25.49
N ASP A 48 -7.73 14.81 -25.92
CA ASP A 48 -8.81 14.07 -26.60
C ASP A 48 -9.95 13.72 -25.65
N ILE A 49 -9.66 13.62 -24.35
CA ILE A 49 -10.63 13.38 -23.28
C ILE A 49 -10.53 14.51 -22.25
N GLN A 50 -11.67 15.13 -21.97
CA GLN A 50 -11.79 16.22 -20.99
C GLN A 50 -12.68 15.78 -19.81
N ASN A 51 -12.65 16.55 -18.74
CA ASN A 51 -13.46 16.32 -17.53
C ASN A 51 -13.32 14.89 -16.95
N THR A 52 -12.14 14.32 -17.11
CA THR A 52 -11.82 12.96 -16.63
C THR A 52 -10.49 12.98 -15.91
N ILE A 53 -10.44 12.27 -14.79
CA ILE A 53 -9.26 12.12 -13.96
C ILE A 53 -8.87 10.64 -13.99
N VAL A 54 -7.60 10.35 -14.13
CA VAL A 54 -7.06 9.00 -13.96
C VAL A 54 -6.20 8.95 -12.71
N ALA A 55 -6.43 7.94 -11.88
CA ALA A 55 -5.68 7.72 -10.66
C ALA A 55 -4.97 6.37 -10.72
N PHE A 56 -3.67 6.39 -10.45
CA PHE A 56 -2.78 5.24 -10.53
C PHE A 56 -2.23 4.84 -9.16
N ASP A 57 -1.97 3.56 -8.98
CA ASP A 57 -0.92 3.13 -8.07
C ASP A 57 0.43 3.60 -8.62
N ARG A 58 1.25 4.21 -7.74
CA ARG A 58 2.54 4.76 -8.14
C ARG A 58 3.52 3.67 -8.57
N ASP A 59 3.41 2.46 -7.98
CA ASP A 59 4.39 1.38 -8.14
C ASP A 59 5.84 1.90 -7.88
N PHE A 60 6.75 1.63 -8.83
CA PHE A 60 8.10 2.19 -8.85
C PHE A 60 8.29 3.26 -9.94
N ASP A 61 7.21 3.79 -10.51
CA ASP A 61 7.28 4.76 -11.61
C ASP A 61 8.07 6.03 -11.25
N ASN A 62 7.98 6.48 -9.99
CA ASN A 62 8.76 7.61 -9.50
C ASN A 62 10.27 7.31 -9.44
N ILE A 63 10.65 6.06 -9.20
CA ILE A 63 12.05 5.61 -9.15
C ILE A 63 12.60 5.44 -10.55
N CYS A 64 11.78 4.92 -11.46
CA CYS A 64 12.13 4.69 -12.87
C CYS A 64 11.99 5.94 -13.75
N GLY A 65 11.43 7.04 -13.22
CA GLY A 65 11.20 8.27 -14.00
C GLY A 65 10.12 8.10 -15.08
N THR A 66 9.14 7.22 -14.85
CA THR A 66 8.07 6.89 -15.80
C THR A 66 6.71 7.49 -15.43
N LEU A 67 6.67 8.38 -14.42
CA LEU A 67 5.47 9.11 -14.06
C LEU A 67 4.98 9.99 -15.22
N ILE A 68 3.69 9.95 -15.49
CA ILE A 68 3.05 10.87 -16.42
C ILE A 68 2.63 12.12 -15.65
N HIS A 69 3.22 13.26 -16.00
CA HIS A 69 2.92 14.54 -15.37
C HIS A 69 1.80 15.26 -16.15
N SER A 70 0.61 15.30 -15.58
CA SER A 70 -0.54 16.01 -16.11
C SER A 70 -1.48 16.42 -14.96
N GLU A 71 -2.24 17.47 -15.15
CA GLU A 71 -3.17 18.02 -14.15
C GLU A 71 -4.24 17.01 -13.71
N ASN A 72 -4.67 16.14 -14.63
CA ASN A 72 -5.74 15.16 -14.38
C ASN A 72 -5.20 13.73 -14.14
N ILE A 73 -3.93 13.60 -13.82
CA ILE A 73 -3.31 12.29 -13.52
C ILE A 73 -2.79 12.32 -12.10
N LEU A 74 -3.33 11.44 -11.27
CA LEU A 74 -3.06 11.34 -9.85
C LEU A 74 -2.34 10.04 -9.53
N TYR A 75 -1.52 10.06 -8.48
CA TYR A 75 -0.77 8.90 -7.99
C TYR A 75 -0.94 8.70 -6.50
N THR A 76 -0.87 7.43 -6.04
CA THR A 76 -0.73 7.13 -4.61
C THR A 76 0.61 7.65 -4.08
N TYR A 77 0.68 7.95 -2.78
CA TYR A 77 1.91 8.35 -2.11
C TYR A 77 2.90 7.19 -2.01
N GLY A 78 2.43 6.03 -1.56
CA GLY A 78 3.19 4.80 -1.52
C GLY A 78 3.19 4.05 -2.85
N TYR A 79 3.74 2.85 -2.84
CA TYR A 79 3.73 1.93 -3.99
C TYR A 79 2.29 1.76 -4.52
N SER A 80 1.33 1.58 -3.63
CA SER A 80 -0.10 1.48 -3.90
C SER A 80 -0.90 2.01 -2.70
N TRP A 81 -2.23 2.07 -2.84
CA TRP A 81 -3.12 2.53 -1.78
C TRP A 81 -3.00 1.70 -0.50
N GLU A 82 -2.65 0.42 -0.59
CA GLU A 82 -2.43 -0.43 0.58
C GLU A 82 -1.28 0.10 1.45
N ASN A 83 -0.21 0.60 0.85
CA ASN A 83 0.91 1.16 1.60
C ASN A 83 0.49 2.41 2.39
N ASP A 84 -0.38 3.22 1.83
CA ASP A 84 -0.84 4.46 2.43
C ASP A 84 -1.83 4.19 3.58
N VAL A 85 -2.80 3.34 3.34
CA VAL A 85 -3.85 3.00 4.31
C VAL A 85 -3.31 2.09 5.42
N TRP A 86 -2.55 1.05 5.07
CA TRP A 86 -1.95 0.10 6.01
C TRP A 86 -0.59 0.58 6.55
N SER A 87 -0.37 1.88 6.64
CA SER A 87 0.82 2.40 7.30
C SER A 87 0.94 1.87 8.74
N VAL A 88 2.17 1.75 9.24
CA VAL A 88 2.41 1.29 10.62
C VAL A 88 1.66 2.17 11.63
N LYS A 89 1.64 3.49 11.40
CA LYS A 89 0.93 4.48 12.22
C LYS A 89 -0.58 4.20 12.25
N ASN A 90 -1.21 4.13 11.07
CA ASN A 90 -2.66 3.92 10.95
C ASN A 90 -3.08 2.56 11.53
N THR A 91 -2.27 1.52 11.29
CA THR A 91 -2.54 0.17 11.79
C THR A 91 -2.42 0.12 13.31
N LYS A 92 -1.43 0.81 13.90
CA LYS A 92 -1.32 0.97 15.36
C LYS A 92 -2.57 1.65 15.94
N GLU A 93 -3.04 2.72 15.31
CA GLU A 93 -4.25 3.42 15.73
C GLU A 93 -5.51 2.53 15.55
N ALA A 94 -5.60 1.79 14.46
CA ALA A 94 -6.69 0.84 14.23
C ALA A 94 -6.78 -0.28 15.28
N VAL A 95 -5.66 -0.69 15.89
CA VAL A 95 -5.64 -1.64 17.02
C VAL A 95 -6.62 -1.20 18.11
N TYR A 96 -6.63 0.09 18.45
CA TYR A 96 -7.51 0.64 19.48
C TYR A 96 -8.99 0.56 19.10
N LYS A 97 -9.29 0.78 17.82
CA LYS A 97 -10.68 0.73 17.32
C LYS A 97 -11.17 -0.70 17.12
N ILE A 98 -10.32 -1.59 16.60
CA ILE A 98 -10.68 -2.99 16.30
C ILE A 98 -10.72 -3.84 17.57
N SER A 99 -9.82 -3.63 18.53
CA SER A 99 -9.80 -4.41 19.78
C SER A 99 -10.98 -4.13 20.71
N GLY A 100 -11.67 -3.01 20.50
CA GLY A 100 -12.84 -2.64 21.32
C GLY A 100 -12.49 -2.40 22.80
N ALA A 101 -13.40 -2.70 23.70
CA ALA A 101 -13.26 -2.49 25.16
C ALA A 101 -12.41 -3.55 25.87
N CYS A 102 -11.47 -4.21 25.17
CA CYS A 102 -10.59 -5.19 25.80
C CYS A 102 -9.74 -4.54 26.89
N LYS A 103 -9.68 -5.21 28.04
CA LYS A 103 -9.05 -4.73 29.27
C LYS A 103 -7.50 -4.77 29.25
N VAL A 104 -6.89 -5.35 28.24
CA VAL A 104 -5.44 -5.54 28.16
C VAL A 104 -4.81 -4.38 27.37
N GLY A 105 -3.71 -3.87 27.89
CA GLY A 105 -2.92 -2.75 27.42
C GLY A 105 -2.90 -2.49 25.92
N LYS A 106 -3.88 -1.72 25.43
CA LYS A 106 -3.96 -1.30 24.01
C LYS A 106 -2.63 -0.73 23.52
N ARG A 107 -1.93 -0.01 24.41
CA ARG A 107 -0.62 0.56 24.12
C ARG A 107 0.42 -0.52 23.84
N GLU A 108 0.49 -1.56 24.68
CA GLU A 108 1.45 -2.67 24.51
C GLU A 108 1.22 -3.43 23.21
N VAL A 109 -0.06 -3.71 22.86
CA VAL A 109 -0.38 -4.36 21.57
C VAL A 109 0.08 -3.53 20.38
N GLY A 110 -0.07 -2.21 20.47
CA GLY A 110 0.39 -1.29 19.44
C GLY A 110 1.92 -1.25 19.31
N GLU A 111 2.64 -1.31 20.42
CA GLU A 111 4.10 -1.36 20.46
C GLU A 111 4.61 -2.70 19.92
N ASP A 112 4.08 -3.83 20.39
CA ASP A 112 4.37 -5.17 19.84
C ASP A 112 4.15 -5.23 18.31
N PHE A 113 3.10 -4.55 17.82
CA PHE A 113 2.83 -4.47 16.39
C PHE A 113 3.93 -3.71 15.64
N VAL A 114 4.34 -2.55 16.16
CA VAL A 114 5.40 -1.72 15.54
C VAL A 114 6.71 -2.50 15.47
N ASP A 115 7.16 -3.06 16.59
CA ASP A 115 8.40 -3.85 16.67
C ASP A 115 8.38 -5.01 15.67
N ARG A 116 7.21 -5.66 15.54
CA ARG A 116 7.08 -6.76 14.58
C ARG A 116 7.18 -6.31 13.15
N MET A 117 6.57 -5.19 12.81
CA MET A 117 6.63 -4.63 11.45
C MET A 117 8.06 -4.17 11.10
N GLU A 118 8.83 -3.66 12.05
CA GLU A 118 10.25 -3.33 11.85
C GLU A 118 11.07 -4.58 11.54
N ILE A 119 10.88 -5.68 12.29
CA ILE A 119 11.54 -6.97 12.03
C ILE A 119 11.19 -7.51 10.63
N LEU A 120 9.91 -7.48 10.25
CA LEU A 120 9.46 -7.95 8.93
C LEU A 120 10.07 -7.08 7.81
N SER A 121 10.06 -5.77 7.98
CA SER A 121 10.64 -4.81 7.04
C SER A 121 12.14 -5.05 6.84
N ALA A 122 12.88 -5.20 7.92
CA ALA A 122 14.33 -5.51 7.85
C ALA A 122 14.60 -6.83 7.09
N CYS A 123 13.74 -7.84 7.26
CA CYS A 123 13.88 -9.13 6.58
C CYS A 123 13.67 -9.05 5.07
N ILE A 124 12.81 -8.15 4.58
CA ILE A 124 12.47 -8.06 3.14
C ILE A 124 13.12 -6.88 2.42
N TYR A 125 13.80 -5.98 3.13
CA TYR A 125 14.39 -4.75 2.55
C TYR A 125 15.19 -5.00 1.26
N ARG A 126 16.08 -6.00 1.28
CA ARG A 126 16.88 -6.35 0.09
C ARG A 126 16.02 -6.85 -1.07
N ALA A 127 14.93 -7.55 -0.79
CA ALA A 127 14.01 -8.06 -1.80
C ALA A 127 13.20 -6.90 -2.41
N VAL A 128 12.73 -5.93 -1.61
CA VAL A 128 12.04 -4.72 -2.08
C VAL A 128 12.97 -3.89 -2.97
N ARG A 129 14.22 -3.70 -2.54
CA ARG A 129 15.22 -2.99 -3.35
C ARG A 129 15.45 -3.67 -4.71
N LEU A 130 15.54 -5.00 -4.72
CA LEU A 130 15.71 -5.74 -5.95
C LEU A 130 14.46 -5.73 -6.82
N ASP A 131 13.27 -5.71 -6.21
CA ASP A 131 12.00 -5.58 -6.91
C ASP A 131 11.94 -4.24 -7.68
N ALA A 132 12.35 -3.14 -7.04
CA ALA A 132 12.42 -1.83 -7.68
C ALA A 132 13.39 -1.80 -8.88
N ILE A 133 14.57 -2.41 -8.73
CA ILE A 133 15.55 -2.49 -9.83
C ILE A 133 15.02 -3.35 -10.98
N LEU A 134 14.37 -4.47 -10.68
CA LEU A 134 13.82 -5.37 -11.68
C LEU A 134 12.63 -4.77 -12.43
N PHE A 135 11.90 -3.88 -11.80
CA PHE A 135 10.77 -3.20 -12.40
C PHE A 135 11.18 -2.38 -13.64
N GLU A 136 12.33 -1.71 -13.61
CA GLU A 136 12.90 -1.00 -14.77
C GLU A 136 13.08 -1.91 -16.00
N TYR A 137 13.29 -3.22 -15.76
CA TYR A 137 13.45 -4.22 -16.82
C TYR A 137 12.18 -5.02 -17.12
N GLY A 138 11.01 -4.53 -16.70
CA GLY A 138 9.73 -5.22 -16.89
C GLY A 138 9.63 -6.55 -16.14
N SER A 139 10.37 -6.69 -15.02
CA SER A 139 10.44 -7.90 -14.21
C SER A 139 10.13 -7.61 -12.75
N SER A 140 9.94 -8.63 -11.93
CA SER A 140 9.65 -8.45 -10.51
C SER A 140 10.40 -9.49 -9.67
N PHE A 141 10.72 -9.10 -8.44
CA PHE A 141 11.22 -10.02 -7.42
C PHE A 141 10.08 -10.82 -6.81
N PHE A 142 9.02 -10.13 -6.40
CA PHE A 142 7.85 -10.74 -5.81
C PHE A 142 6.92 -11.26 -6.91
N ASP A 143 6.50 -12.52 -6.77
CA ASP A 143 5.44 -13.11 -7.59
C ASP A 143 4.11 -12.45 -7.19
N ARG A 144 3.54 -11.64 -8.08
CA ARG A 144 2.34 -10.83 -7.80
C ARG A 144 1.11 -11.68 -7.52
N ASP A 145 1.00 -12.85 -8.18
CA ASP A 145 -0.14 -13.76 -7.99
C ASP A 145 0.01 -14.62 -6.75
N ARG A 146 1.24 -14.94 -6.38
CA ARG A 146 1.56 -15.88 -5.28
C ARG A 146 2.41 -15.21 -4.19
N PHE A 147 2.22 -13.92 -3.93
CA PHE A 147 3.02 -13.17 -2.95
C PHE A 147 2.97 -13.78 -1.53
N ARG A 148 1.88 -14.46 -1.16
CA ARG A 148 1.76 -15.15 0.15
C ARG A 148 2.79 -16.26 0.36
N GLN A 149 3.42 -16.78 -0.70
CA GLN A 149 4.49 -17.76 -0.57
C GLN A 149 5.71 -17.24 0.21
N TYR A 150 5.88 -15.92 0.30
CA TYR A 150 6.96 -15.28 1.05
C TYR A 150 6.67 -15.14 2.54
N LEU A 151 5.43 -15.43 2.97
CA LEU A 151 4.99 -15.34 4.36
C LEU A 151 4.72 -16.73 4.95
N GLU A 152 5.19 -16.94 6.17
CA GLU A 152 4.74 -18.01 7.05
C GLU A 152 3.66 -17.44 7.97
N ILE A 153 2.44 -17.90 7.79
CA ILE A 153 1.27 -17.44 8.53
C ILE A 153 0.82 -18.58 9.44
N SER A 154 0.70 -18.29 10.73
CA SER A 154 0.25 -19.22 11.76
C SER A 154 -0.79 -18.56 12.66
N GLU A 155 -1.70 -19.35 13.17
CA GLU A 155 -2.65 -18.86 14.19
C GLU A 155 -1.99 -18.61 15.55
N ASN A 156 -0.89 -19.31 15.85
CA ASN A 156 -0.26 -19.33 17.17
C ASN A 156 1.00 -18.48 17.28
N SER A 157 1.45 -17.86 16.19
CA SER A 157 2.62 -16.99 16.19
C SER A 157 2.43 -15.82 15.23
N PRO A 158 3.10 -14.68 15.47
CA PRO A 158 3.08 -13.59 14.50
C PRO A 158 3.67 -14.04 13.17
N PRO A 159 3.27 -13.44 12.04
CA PRO A 159 3.77 -13.82 10.73
C PRO A 159 5.28 -13.67 10.65
N LYS A 160 5.91 -14.52 9.82
CA LYS A 160 7.36 -14.51 9.57
C LYS A 160 7.62 -14.46 8.09
N ILE A 161 8.79 -13.93 7.71
CA ILE A 161 9.27 -14.01 6.32
C ILE A 161 9.90 -15.39 6.10
N ARG A 162 9.48 -16.07 5.03
CA ARG A 162 10.11 -17.32 4.57
C ARG A 162 11.45 -17.03 3.92
N LYS A 163 12.51 -16.98 4.73
CA LYS A 163 13.87 -16.63 4.29
C LYS A 163 14.37 -17.54 3.17
N GLU A 164 13.97 -18.81 3.15
CA GLU A 164 14.31 -19.79 2.11
C GLU A 164 13.74 -19.38 0.75
N ARG A 165 12.50 -18.86 0.73
CA ARG A 165 11.87 -18.36 -0.50
C ARG A 165 12.57 -17.11 -1.02
N ILE A 166 12.89 -16.17 -0.14
CA ILE A 166 13.69 -15.00 -0.50
C ILE A 166 15.04 -15.44 -1.09
N ARG A 167 15.75 -16.35 -0.40
CA ARG A 167 17.05 -16.85 -0.86
C ARG A 167 16.97 -17.60 -2.19
N SER A 168 15.97 -18.47 -2.37
CA SER A 168 15.78 -19.22 -3.63
C SER A 168 15.46 -18.29 -4.80
N THR A 169 14.64 -17.28 -4.59
CA THR A 169 14.34 -16.25 -5.59
C THR A 169 15.59 -15.44 -5.94
N LEU A 170 16.36 -15.00 -4.94
CA LEU A 170 17.64 -14.33 -5.14
C LEU A 170 18.61 -15.18 -5.99
N ASN A 171 18.74 -16.46 -5.68
CA ASN A 171 19.64 -17.37 -6.40
C ASN A 171 19.19 -17.55 -7.87
N ARG A 172 17.89 -17.65 -8.13
CA ARG A 172 17.34 -17.75 -9.49
C ARG A 172 17.60 -16.47 -10.32
N LEU A 173 17.56 -15.31 -9.68
CA LEU A 173 17.74 -14.00 -10.33
C LEU A 173 19.22 -13.60 -10.45
N ARG A 174 20.16 -14.34 -9.87
CA ARG A 174 21.60 -14.11 -9.99
C ARG A 174 22.08 -14.33 -11.43
N ASN A 175 21.92 -13.30 -12.24
CA ASN A 175 22.66 -13.20 -13.51
C ASN A 175 23.88 -12.31 -13.27
N PRO A 176 25.12 -12.75 -13.61
CA PRO A 176 26.36 -11.98 -13.36
C PRO A 176 26.34 -10.56 -13.93
N SER A 177 25.68 -10.35 -15.05
CA SER A 177 25.53 -9.04 -15.70
C SER A 177 24.63 -8.08 -14.93
N ARG A 178 23.56 -8.58 -14.28
CA ARG A 178 22.61 -7.79 -13.49
C ARG A 178 23.08 -7.55 -12.04
N SER A 179 23.93 -8.43 -11.51
CA SER A 179 24.42 -8.36 -10.15
C SER A 179 25.26 -7.09 -9.87
N ARG A 180 25.98 -6.57 -10.87
CA ARG A 180 26.79 -5.35 -10.73
C ARG A 180 25.94 -4.09 -10.66
N THR A 181 24.84 -4.02 -11.41
CA THR A 181 23.91 -2.88 -11.41
C THR A 181 23.22 -2.75 -10.06
N VAL A 182 22.80 -3.87 -9.46
CA VAL A 182 22.12 -3.90 -8.15
C VAL A 182 23.00 -3.41 -7.00
N ALA A 183 24.32 -3.65 -7.09
CA ALA A 183 25.26 -3.24 -6.03
C ALA A 183 25.51 -1.73 -5.99
N ASN A 184 25.38 -1.05 -7.13
CA ASN A 184 25.78 0.36 -7.30
C ASN A 184 24.62 1.37 -7.23
N THR A 185 23.37 0.93 -7.20
CA THR A 185 22.23 1.84 -7.15
C THR A 185 21.92 2.17 -5.69
N ASN A 186 22.19 3.39 -5.27
CA ASN A 186 21.84 3.88 -3.94
C ASN A 186 20.36 4.33 -3.95
N LEU A 187 19.42 3.38 -3.83
CA LEU A 187 18.00 3.66 -3.71
C LEU A 187 17.65 3.85 -2.23
N ASP A 188 17.20 5.03 -1.87
CA ASP A 188 16.65 5.32 -0.54
C ASP A 188 15.19 4.85 -0.50
N LEU A 189 14.98 3.58 -0.17
CA LEU A 189 13.67 2.94 -0.12
C LEU A 189 13.21 2.75 1.33
N LYS A 190 11.93 2.98 1.53
CA LYS A 190 11.23 2.68 2.78
C LYS A 190 10.28 1.52 2.55
N VAL A 191 10.52 0.37 3.18
CA VAL A 191 9.70 -0.85 2.96
C VAL A 191 8.20 -0.59 3.13
N ALA A 192 7.81 0.20 4.12
CA ALA A 192 6.40 0.54 4.33
C ALA A 192 5.78 1.33 3.17
N VAL A 193 6.60 2.08 2.43
CA VAL A 193 6.15 2.93 1.32
C VAL A 193 6.33 2.25 -0.03
N ASP A 194 7.41 1.49 -0.20
CA ASP A 194 7.86 1.01 -1.52
C ASP A 194 7.76 -0.51 -1.70
N CYS A 195 7.21 -1.24 -0.71
CA CYS A 195 6.94 -2.67 -0.86
C CYS A 195 5.70 -2.90 -1.72
N TYR A 196 5.68 -3.98 -2.49
CA TYR A 196 4.48 -4.44 -3.18
C TYR A 196 3.26 -4.47 -2.24
N GLY A 197 2.20 -3.73 -2.59
CA GLY A 197 1.09 -3.38 -1.70
C GLY A 197 0.40 -4.57 -1.06
N HIS A 198 -0.01 -5.58 -1.84
CA HIS A 198 -0.67 -6.77 -1.28
C HIS A 198 0.22 -7.58 -0.33
N LEU A 199 1.55 -7.59 -0.55
CA LEU A 199 2.47 -8.22 0.41
C LEU A 199 2.54 -7.41 1.70
N TRP A 200 2.60 -6.08 1.58
CA TRP A 200 2.61 -5.16 2.70
C TRP A 200 1.31 -5.27 3.51
N GLU A 201 0.15 -5.17 2.87
CA GLU A 201 -1.16 -5.39 3.48
C GLU A 201 -1.22 -6.73 4.22
N SER A 202 -0.79 -7.82 3.57
CA SER A 202 -0.81 -9.16 4.19
C SER A 202 0.06 -9.23 5.44
N MET A 203 1.25 -8.60 5.44
CA MET A 203 2.10 -8.52 6.62
C MET A 203 1.40 -7.75 7.76
N CYS A 204 0.85 -6.57 7.46
CA CYS A 204 0.14 -5.75 8.43
C CYS A 204 -1.08 -6.47 8.99
N TYR A 205 -1.94 -7.01 8.12
CA TYR A 205 -3.16 -7.71 8.52
C TYR A 205 -2.88 -8.90 9.43
N HIS A 206 -1.98 -9.79 9.03
CA HIS A 206 -1.70 -11.00 9.83
C HIS A 206 -1.00 -10.67 11.15
N THR A 207 -0.18 -9.63 11.18
CA THR A 207 0.41 -9.12 12.43
C THR A 207 -0.66 -8.56 13.34
N LEU A 208 -1.52 -7.70 12.82
CA LEU A 208 -2.63 -7.11 13.55
C LEU A 208 -3.60 -8.18 14.09
N ALA A 209 -4.00 -9.13 13.23
CA ALA A 209 -4.90 -10.21 13.58
C ALA A 209 -4.34 -11.10 14.69
N TYR A 210 -3.03 -11.41 14.64
CA TYR A 210 -2.36 -12.17 15.69
C TYR A 210 -2.41 -11.44 17.03
N TYR A 211 -1.96 -10.20 17.08
CA TYR A 211 -1.88 -9.47 18.34
C TYR A 211 -3.26 -9.17 18.95
N ILE A 212 -4.25 -8.83 18.14
CA ILE A 212 -5.61 -8.63 18.63
C ILE A 212 -6.18 -9.94 19.23
N ARG A 213 -5.94 -11.08 18.56
CA ARG A 213 -6.42 -12.36 19.06
C ARG A 213 -5.70 -12.80 20.34
N VAL A 214 -4.36 -12.77 20.32
CA VAL A 214 -3.54 -13.33 21.40
C VAL A 214 -3.45 -12.37 22.59
N ARG A 215 -3.18 -11.09 22.33
CA ARG A 215 -2.95 -10.10 23.40
C ARG A 215 -4.25 -9.46 23.89
N ALA A 216 -5.18 -9.17 23.01
CA ALA A 216 -6.48 -8.63 23.40
C ALA A 216 -7.51 -9.72 23.77
N GLY A 217 -7.17 -11.00 23.61
CA GLY A 217 -8.04 -12.13 23.96
C GLY A 217 -9.34 -12.18 23.13
N ARG A 218 -9.40 -11.50 21.99
CA ARG A 218 -10.59 -11.44 21.16
C ARG A 218 -10.74 -12.69 20.31
N LYS A 219 -11.74 -13.51 20.58
CA LYS A 219 -12.03 -14.73 19.82
C LYS A 219 -12.68 -14.47 18.46
N SER A 220 -13.29 -13.28 18.25
CA SER A 220 -13.96 -12.97 17.00
C SER A 220 -12.94 -12.78 15.87
N LYS A 221 -13.12 -13.54 14.79
CA LYS A 221 -12.36 -13.36 13.55
C LYS A 221 -12.84 -12.06 12.89
N PHE A 222 -11.91 -11.25 12.42
CA PHE A 222 -12.17 -10.16 11.48
C PHE A 222 -11.38 -10.43 10.20
N THR A 223 -11.93 -9.98 9.07
CA THR A 223 -11.31 -10.19 7.75
C THR A 223 -10.39 -9.03 7.42
N ALA A 224 -9.49 -9.22 6.46
CA ALA A 224 -8.67 -8.13 5.93
C ALA A 224 -9.55 -7.00 5.40
N GLN A 225 -10.65 -7.33 4.71
CA GLN A 225 -11.60 -6.36 4.19
C GLN A 225 -12.28 -5.53 5.30
N SER A 226 -12.71 -6.16 6.40
CA SER A 226 -13.27 -5.39 7.53
C SER A 226 -12.24 -4.54 8.24
N ALA A 227 -10.99 -4.98 8.29
CA ALA A 227 -9.88 -4.18 8.82
C ALA A 227 -9.58 -2.99 7.89
N ALA A 228 -9.56 -3.20 6.57
CA ALA A 228 -9.32 -2.15 5.58
C ALA A 228 -10.35 -1.01 5.70
N VAL A 229 -11.63 -1.33 5.94
CA VAL A 229 -12.68 -0.30 6.17
C VAL A 229 -12.35 0.57 7.40
N VAL A 230 -11.93 -0.03 8.51
CA VAL A 230 -11.54 0.72 9.72
C VAL A 230 -10.28 1.55 9.46
N LEU A 231 -9.30 0.96 8.78
CA LEU A 231 -8.04 1.62 8.45
C LEU A 231 -8.25 2.80 7.50
N LEU A 232 -9.15 2.68 6.54
CA LEU A 232 -9.49 3.78 5.63
C LEU A 232 -10.10 4.97 6.40
N GLN A 233 -10.96 4.70 7.40
CA GLN A 233 -11.48 5.76 8.28
C GLN A 233 -10.38 6.40 9.13
N VAL A 234 -9.43 5.61 9.66
CA VAL A 234 -8.27 6.13 10.40
C VAL A 234 -7.41 6.99 9.50
N PHE A 235 -7.12 6.53 8.28
CA PHE A 235 -6.34 7.23 7.29
C PHE A 235 -6.96 8.58 6.91
N SER A 236 -8.25 8.62 6.57
CA SER A 236 -8.96 9.87 6.24
C SER A 236 -8.97 10.86 7.40
N ALA A 237 -9.17 10.37 8.63
CA ALA A 237 -9.10 11.20 9.81
C ALA A 237 -7.67 11.76 10.06
N ASP A 238 -6.64 10.95 9.78
CA ASP A 238 -5.23 11.36 9.91
C ASP A 238 -4.85 12.44 8.90
N LEU A 239 -5.32 12.34 7.65
CA LEU A 239 -5.11 13.37 6.62
C LEU A 239 -5.65 14.74 7.05
N LEU A 240 -6.81 14.75 7.69
CA LEU A 240 -7.43 15.98 8.22
C LEU A 240 -6.73 16.54 9.45
N ALA A 241 -6.30 15.66 10.36
CA ALA A 241 -5.68 16.04 11.63
C ALA A 241 -4.22 16.45 11.48
N ASN A 242 -3.47 15.81 10.58
CA ASN A 242 -2.03 16.00 10.38
C ASN A 242 -1.72 16.59 8.99
N LYS A 243 -2.27 17.77 8.72
CA LYS A 243 -2.20 18.47 7.42
C LYS A 243 -0.77 18.72 6.91
N GLU A 244 0.21 18.75 7.81
CA GLU A 244 1.63 18.99 7.49
C GLU A 244 2.41 17.68 7.29
N SER A 245 1.76 16.51 7.40
CA SER A 245 2.42 15.26 7.11
C SER A 245 2.70 15.13 5.61
N THR A 246 3.82 14.50 5.26
CA THR A 246 4.22 14.30 3.84
C THR A 246 3.12 13.66 3.00
N ILE A 247 2.38 12.70 3.59
CA ILE A 247 1.28 12.03 2.88
C ILE A 247 0.06 12.96 2.69
N ALA A 248 -0.28 13.78 3.68
CA ALA A 248 -1.37 14.75 3.56
C ALA A 248 -1.00 15.87 2.56
N GLU A 249 0.24 16.32 2.56
CA GLU A 249 0.76 17.26 1.58
C GLU A 249 0.71 16.68 0.16
N HIS A 250 1.15 15.43 -0.01
CA HIS A 250 1.06 14.74 -1.30
C HIS A 250 -0.36 14.75 -1.85
N TYR A 251 -1.35 14.27 -1.08
CA TYR A 251 -2.74 14.20 -1.58
C TYR A 251 -3.37 15.58 -1.77
N ARG A 252 -3.01 16.55 -0.96
CA ARG A 252 -3.44 17.95 -1.20
C ARG A 252 -2.91 18.47 -2.53
N ASN A 253 -1.66 18.19 -2.84
CA ASN A 253 -1.04 18.60 -4.10
C ASN A 253 -1.64 17.83 -5.29
N GLU A 254 -1.85 16.51 -5.16
CA GLU A 254 -2.49 15.71 -6.20
C GLU A 254 -3.90 16.24 -6.53
N ILE A 255 -4.73 16.47 -5.51
CA ILE A 255 -6.09 16.99 -5.71
C ILE A 255 -6.06 18.46 -6.17
N GLY A 256 -5.07 19.25 -5.73
CA GLY A 256 -4.88 20.63 -6.18
C GLY A 256 -4.71 20.77 -7.69
N LYS A 257 -4.12 19.78 -8.36
CA LYS A 257 -3.98 19.76 -9.83
C LYS A 257 -5.33 19.70 -10.58
N VAL A 258 -6.36 19.12 -9.93
CA VAL A 258 -7.68 18.89 -10.54
C VAL A 258 -8.57 20.13 -10.48
N ILE A 259 -8.29 21.06 -9.60
CA ILE A 259 -9.13 22.22 -9.30
C ILE A 259 -8.75 23.43 -10.21
N CYS A 260 -7.56 23.39 -10.81
CA CYS A 260 -7.09 24.42 -11.72
C CYS A 260 -7.60 24.20 -13.14
#